data_07bcdb23949cf11e0acd9392d1f02383
#
_entry.id   07bcdb23949cf11e0acd9392d1f02383
#
_cell.length_a   1.000
_cell.length_b   1.000
_cell.length_c   1.000
_cell.angle_alpha   90.00
_cell.angle_beta   90.00
_cell.angle_gamma   90.00
#
_symmetry.space_group_name_H-M   'P 1'
#
loop_
_entity.id
_entity.type
_entity.pdbx_description
1 polymer ?
#
loop_
_entity_poly.entity_id
_entity_poly.type
_entity_poly.pdbx_seq_one_letter_code
_entity_poly.pdbx_strand_id
1 'polypeptide(L)'
;MYKDGQSMKLQEVKSIIGDPIAILDVGAHTGQFYSWAKNVWPNSIIWMIEANEVHESVLQSITENNNDNYFMATLGDKERDVKFYTRSDKPQTEGASYYKESNYWDIPQLVLEIPKKLQTLDELFEDGGEFQLVKLDTQGSELDILRGGESLCKKAEAIILEVSYVEYNEGAPLAEEAIEFMKDYGYSNHIEIGEHYSIEPQWKDRIVQKDLCFYK
;
A
#
# COMPACT_ATOMS: atom_id res chain seq x y z
N MET A 1 12.02 -6.01 5.35
CA MET A 1 12.99 -6.55 4.35
C MET A 1 12.59 -7.98 4.04
N TYR A 2 12.07 -8.22 2.85
CA TYR A 2 11.76 -9.59 2.40
C TYR A 2 13.03 -10.43 2.51
N LYS A 3 12.96 -11.58 3.20
CA LYS A 3 14.04 -12.57 3.12
C LYS A 3 14.19 -12.98 1.65
N ASP A 4 15.40 -13.06 1.15
CA ASP A 4 15.71 -13.48 -0.22
C ASP A 4 14.85 -14.69 -0.63
N GLY A 5 13.94 -14.48 -1.59
CA GLY A 5 13.03 -15.51 -2.12
C GLY A 5 11.53 -15.29 -1.93
N GLN A 6 11.09 -14.26 -1.23
CA GLN A 6 9.65 -13.94 -1.08
C GLN A 6 9.24 -12.80 -2.03
N SER A 7 9.11 -13.10 -3.30
CA SER A 7 8.25 -12.31 -4.19
C SER A 7 6.81 -12.66 -3.86
N MET A 8 5.90 -11.66 -3.88
CA MET A 8 4.46 -11.93 -3.82
C MET A 8 4.07 -13.00 -4.84
N LYS A 9 3.13 -13.87 -4.46
CA LYS A 9 2.60 -14.92 -5.35
C LYS A 9 1.65 -14.32 -6.39
N LEU A 10 2.09 -13.31 -7.14
CA LEU A 10 1.27 -12.58 -8.13
C LEU A 10 0.76 -13.47 -9.27
N GLN A 11 1.41 -14.61 -9.53
CA GLN A 11 0.90 -15.60 -10.48
C GLN A 11 -0.42 -16.25 -10.02
N GLU A 12 -0.64 -16.38 -8.70
CA GLU A 12 -1.91 -16.85 -8.16
C GLU A 12 -3.00 -15.79 -8.37
N VAL A 13 -2.68 -14.51 -8.17
CA VAL A 13 -3.58 -13.38 -8.48
C VAL A 13 -3.92 -13.37 -9.97
N LYS A 14 -2.93 -13.56 -10.86
CA LYS A 14 -3.15 -13.65 -12.30
C LYS A 14 -4.11 -14.80 -12.67
N SER A 15 -4.07 -15.89 -11.94
CA SER A 15 -4.98 -17.02 -12.18
C SER A 15 -6.42 -16.67 -11.82
N ILE A 16 -6.66 -15.65 -10.99
CA ILE A 16 -7.98 -15.18 -10.56
C ILE A 16 -8.52 -14.11 -11.54
N ILE A 17 -7.73 -13.08 -11.82
CA ILE A 17 -8.20 -11.89 -12.58
C ILE A 17 -7.69 -11.82 -14.01
N GLY A 18 -6.84 -12.74 -14.45
CA GLY A 18 -6.25 -12.71 -15.80
C GLY A 18 -5.23 -11.59 -16.00
N ASP A 19 -5.33 -10.89 -17.10
CA ASP A 19 -4.42 -9.81 -17.50
C ASP A 19 -5.12 -8.44 -17.37
N PRO A 20 -4.94 -7.71 -16.24
CA PRO A 20 -5.52 -6.39 -16.03
C PRO A 20 -4.94 -5.38 -17.04
N ILE A 21 -5.78 -4.46 -17.53
CA ILE A 21 -5.35 -3.37 -18.39
C ILE A 21 -4.61 -2.32 -17.58
N ALA A 22 -5.14 -1.99 -16.40
CA ALA A 22 -4.55 -1.01 -15.50
C ALA A 22 -4.47 -1.54 -14.06
N ILE A 23 -3.36 -1.21 -13.42
CA ILE A 23 -3.05 -1.56 -12.02
C ILE A 23 -2.77 -0.27 -11.27
N LEU A 24 -3.31 -0.15 -10.04
CA LEU A 24 -3.00 0.93 -9.12
C LEU A 24 -2.16 0.39 -7.96
N ASP A 25 -1.00 1.01 -7.74
CA ASP A 25 -0.05 0.70 -6.66
C ASP A 25 0.00 1.89 -5.70
N VAL A 26 -0.63 1.79 -4.54
CA VAL A 26 -0.65 2.82 -3.50
C VAL A 26 0.32 2.43 -2.38
N GLY A 27 1.22 3.33 -2.05
CA GLY A 27 2.40 3.05 -1.24
C GLY A 27 3.50 2.42 -2.11
N ALA A 28 3.80 3.05 -3.24
CA ALA A 28 4.70 2.49 -4.25
C ALA A 28 6.17 2.47 -3.81
N HIS A 29 6.55 3.29 -2.82
CA HIS A 29 7.90 3.38 -2.28
C HIS A 29 8.95 3.56 -3.41
N THR A 30 9.84 2.61 -3.63
CA THR A 30 10.85 2.62 -4.71
C THR A 30 10.42 1.82 -5.96
N GLY A 31 9.13 1.48 -6.10
CA GLY A 31 8.62 0.71 -7.24
C GLY A 31 8.90 -0.79 -7.17
N GLN A 32 8.99 -1.38 -5.97
CA GLN A 32 9.24 -2.80 -5.82
C GLN A 32 8.08 -3.64 -6.36
N PHE A 33 6.84 -3.32 -5.95
CA PHE A 33 5.65 -3.98 -6.49
C PHE A 33 5.51 -3.75 -7.99
N TYR A 34 5.76 -2.53 -8.47
CA TYR A 34 5.82 -2.23 -9.90
C TYR A 34 6.69 -3.24 -10.66
N SER A 35 7.91 -3.48 -10.17
CA SER A 35 8.85 -4.40 -10.82
C SER A 35 8.33 -5.83 -10.85
N TRP A 36 7.69 -6.30 -9.78
CA TRP A 36 7.07 -7.63 -9.73
C TRP A 36 5.84 -7.73 -10.64
N ALA A 37 4.99 -6.71 -10.63
CA ALA A 37 3.79 -6.64 -11.46
C ALA A 37 4.15 -6.65 -12.95
N LYS A 38 5.16 -5.90 -13.38
CA LYS A 38 5.63 -5.92 -14.78
C LYS A 38 6.18 -7.28 -15.22
N ASN A 39 6.77 -8.06 -14.33
CA ASN A 39 7.19 -9.44 -14.64
C ASN A 39 6.00 -10.38 -14.89
N VAL A 40 4.86 -10.13 -14.25
CA VAL A 40 3.64 -10.95 -14.38
C VAL A 40 2.72 -10.41 -15.48
N TRP A 41 2.59 -9.09 -15.56
CA TRP A 41 1.71 -8.35 -16.47
C TRP A 41 2.48 -7.27 -17.23
N PRO A 42 3.34 -7.64 -18.20
CA PRO A 42 4.22 -6.69 -18.89
C PRO A 42 3.48 -5.62 -19.70
N ASN A 43 2.23 -5.88 -20.09
CA ASN A 43 1.43 -4.98 -20.91
C ASN A 43 0.47 -4.08 -20.10
N SER A 44 0.30 -4.32 -18.81
CA SER A 44 -0.56 -3.50 -17.95
C SER A 44 0.05 -2.11 -17.75
N ILE A 45 -0.78 -1.08 -17.76
CA ILE A 45 -0.40 0.27 -17.36
C ILE A 45 -0.45 0.33 -15.83
N ILE A 46 0.63 0.78 -15.20
CA ILE A 46 0.71 0.88 -13.75
C ILE A 46 0.72 2.35 -13.33
N TRP A 47 -0.16 2.69 -12.42
CA TRP A 47 -0.21 3.97 -11.74
C TRP A 47 0.30 3.80 -10.32
N MET A 48 1.32 4.57 -9.97
CA MET A 48 1.97 4.52 -8.65
C MET A 48 1.60 5.76 -7.84
N ILE A 49 1.26 5.59 -6.56
CA ILE A 49 1.02 6.69 -5.63
C ILE A 49 1.93 6.52 -4.43
N GLU A 50 2.63 7.60 -4.08
CA GLU A 50 3.56 7.60 -2.95
C GLU A 50 3.42 8.90 -2.15
N ALA A 51 3.44 8.78 -0.82
CA ALA A 51 3.31 9.93 0.08
C ALA A 51 4.66 10.55 0.45
N ASN A 52 5.74 9.76 0.48
CA ASN A 52 7.06 10.20 0.87
C ASN A 52 7.85 10.75 -0.32
N GLU A 53 8.02 12.06 -0.38
CA GLU A 53 8.66 12.78 -1.51
C GLU A 53 10.11 12.36 -1.78
N VAL A 54 10.78 11.71 -0.83
CA VAL A 54 12.14 11.20 -1.06
C VAL A 54 12.21 10.15 -2.18
N HIS A 55 11.09 9.54 -2.54
CA HIS A 55 10.97 8.53 -3.58
C HIS A 55 10.60 9.09 -4.96
N GLU A 56 10.23 10.37 -5.07
CA GLU A 56 9.74 10.98 -6.30
C GLU A 56 10.70 10.77 -7.48
N SER A 57 12.01 11.03 -7.27
CA SER A 57 13.00 10.88 -8.35
C SER A 57 13.12 9.46 -8.89
N VAL A 58 12.90 8.46 -8.05
CA VAL A 58 12.89 7.05 -8.46
C VAL A 58 11.66 6.75 -9.28
N LEU A 59 10.46 7.15 -8.82
CA LEU A 59 9.21 6.93 -9.54
C LEU A 59 9.18 7.66 -10.88
N GLN A 60 9.70 8.89 -10.93
CA GLN A 60 9.90 9.63 -12.18
C GLN A 60 10.77 8.84 -13.16
N SER A 61 11.90 8.32 -12.71
CA SER A 61 12.81 7.53 -13.56
C SER A 61 12.16 6.25 -14.10
N ILE A 62 11.29 5.61 -13.29
CA ILE A 62 10.54 4.42 -13.70
C ILE A 62 9.58 4.74 -14.84
N THR A 63 8.90 5.89 -14.79
CA THR A 63 7.82 6.26 -15.72
C THR A 63 8.32 7.04 -16.96
N GLU A 64 9.56 7.54 -16.96
CA GLU A 64 10.08 8.49 -17.95
C GLU A 64 10.00 8.00 -19.41
N ASN A 65 10.08 6.69 -19.65
CA ASN A 65 10.16 6.13 -21.00
C ASN A 65 9.09 5.08 -21.31
N ASN A 66 7.96 5.10 -20.60
CA ASN A 66 6.85 4.17 -20.80
C ASN A 66 5.50 4.86 -20.60
N ASN A 67 4.40 4.11 -20.59
CA ASN A 67 3.04 4.63 -20.41
C ASN A 67 2.56 4.57 -18.95
N ASP A 68 3.45 4.22 -18.02
CA ASP A 68 3.11 4.17 -16.61
C ASP A 68 3.13 5.57 -16.00
N ASN A 69 2.47 5.76 -14.86
CA ASN A 69 2.29 7.07 -14.25
C ASN A 69 2.59 7.02 -12.74
N TYR A 70 2.85 8.19 -12.17
CA TYR A 70 2.94 8.32 -10.71
C TYR A 70 2.32 9.63 -10.22
N PHE A 71 1.87 9.62 -8.97
CA PHE A 71 1.47 10.80 -8.21
C PHE A 71 2.17 10.83 -6.86
N MET A 72 2.60 12.01 -6.44
CA MET A 72 3.00 12.25 -5.06
C MET A 72 1.77 12.73 -4.29
N ALA A 73 1.19 11.86 -3.45
CA ALA A 73 -0.03 12.17 -2.72
C ALA A 73 -0.08 11.41 -1.39
N THR A 74 -0.62 12.05 -0.36
CA THR A 74 -0.97 11.40 0.90
C THR A 74 -2.46 11.17 0.91
N LEU A 75 -2.88 9.91 0.89
CA LEU A 75 -4.28 9.52 0.74
C LEU A 75 -4.93 9.16 2.08
N GLY A 76 -6.25 9.35 2.16
CA GLY A 76 -7.04 8.97 3.32
C GLY A 76 -8.55 8.97 3.04
N ASP A 77 -9.35 8.94 4.11
CA ASP A 77 -10.81 8.87 4.04
C ASP A 77 -11.48 10.18 3.59
N LYS A 78 -10.82 11.31 3.84
CA LYS A 78 -11.29 12.67 3.50
C LYS A 78 -10.16 13.68 3.58
N GLU A 79 -10.37 14.84 2.99
CA GLU A 79 -9.46 15.98 3.11
C GLU A 79 -9.32 16.44 4.55
N ARG A 80 -8.08 16.40 5.06
CA ARG A 80 -7.68 16.94 6.37
C ARG A 80 -6.17 17.07 6.48
N ASP A 81 -5.71 17.92 7.41
CA ASP A 81 -4.30 18.00 7.76
C ASP A 81 -3.92 16.85 8.72
N VAL A 82 -2.74 16.26 8.48
CA VAL A 82 -2.19 15.18 9.30
C VAL A 82 -0.71 15.41 9.55
N LYS A 83 -0.16 14.69 10.53
CA LYS A 83 1.27 14.51 10.69
C LYS A 83 1.68 13.22 9.98
N PHE A 84 2.60 13.30 9.08
CA PHE A 84 3.22 12.15 8.44
C PHE A 84 4.54 11.86 9.14
N TYR A 85 4.72 10.62 9.58
CA TYR A 85 5.88 10.19 10.36
C TYR A 85 6.88 9.47 9.47
N THR A 86 8.15 9.85 9.61
CA THR A 86 9.29 9.18 8.97
C THR A 86 10.53 9.33 9.86
N ARG A 87 11.68 8.86 9.43
CA ARG A 87 12.92 8.89 10.20
C ARG A 87 13.96 9.82 9.57
N SER A 88 14.61 10.64 10.41
CA SER A 88 15.68 11.55 9.98
C SER A 88 16.96 10.83 9.54
N ASP A 89 17.27 9.68 10.17
CA ASP A 89 18.43 8.86 9.85
C ASP A 89 18.20 7.85 8.70
N LYS A 90 16.93 7.59 8.39
CA LYS A 90 16.49 6.69 7.30
C LYS A 90 15.25 7.28 6.62
N PRO A 91 15.38 8.40 5.91
CA PRO A 91 14.21 9.06 5.30
C PRO A 91 13.51 8.19 4.25
N GLN A 92 14.19 7.16 3.73
CA GLN A 92 13.68 6.17 2.78
C GLN A 92 13.09 4.92 3.47
N THR A 93 12.65 5.04 4.73
CA THR A 93 12.05 3.92 5.46
C THR A 93 10.77 3.44 4.81
N GLU A 94 10.55 2.14 4.81
CA GLU A 94 9.30 1.50 4.35
C GLU A 94 8.11 1.78 5.30
N GLY A 95 8.38 2.11 6.57
CA GLY A 95 7.37 2.38 7.60
C GLY A 95 6.85 3.83 7.66
N ALA A 96 7.07 4.66 6.62
CA ALA A 96 6.59 6.04 6.62
C ALA A 96 5.07 6.11 6.41
N SER A 97 4.33 6.72 7.36
CA SER A 97 2.87 6.81 7.35
C SER A 97 2.36 7.97 8.22
N TYR A 98 1.08 8.30 8.12
CA TYR A 98 0.44 9.14 9.13
C TYR A 98 -0.08 8.34 10.33
N TYR A 99 -0.03 7.01 10.29
CA TYR A 99 -0.09 6.14 11.45
C TYR A 99 1.33 5.94 12.00
N LYS A 100 1.56 6.36 13.24
CA LYS A 100 2.90 6.33 13.82
C LYS A 100 3.31 4.89 14.13
N GLU A 101 4.49 4.50 13.67
CA GLU A 101 5.06 3.18 13.96
C GLU A 101 5.37 3.03 15.46
N SER A 102 4.97 1.91 16.07
CA SER A 102 5.05 1.70 17.53
C SER A 102 6.48 1.70 18.06
N ASN A 103 7.47 1.25 17.27
CA ASN A 103 8.88 1.27 17.63
C ASN A 103 9.50 2.69 17.64
N TYR A 104 8.81 3.69 17.08
CA TYR A 104 9.28 5.09 17.11
C TYR A 104 9.32 5.68 18.52
N TRP A 105 8.63 5.08 19.49
CA TRP A 105 8.72 5.49 20.88
C TRP A 105 10.12 5.30 21.48
N ASP A 106 10.88 4.32 21.00
CA ASP A 106 12.22 4.02 21.46
C ASP A 106 13.29 4.95 20.86
N ILE A 107 12.94 5.69 19.81
CA ILE A 107 13.85 6.57 19.08
C ILE A 107 13.24 7.96 18.78
N PRO A 108 12.56 8.61 19.75
CA PRO A 108 11.77 9.82 19.48
C PRO A 108 12.58 10.96 18.85
N GLN A 109 13.89 11.04 19.12
CA GLN A 109 14.80 12.05 18.55
C GLN A 109 15.09 11.86 17.06
N LEU A 110 14.77 10.69 16.51
CA LEU A 110 14.96 10.38 15.08
C LEU A 110 13.68 10.49 14.27
N VAL A 111 12.53 10.63 14.94
CA VAL A 111 11.22 10.73 14.26
C VAL A 111 11.04 12.14 13.71
N LEU A 112 10.73 12.23 12.44
CA LEU A 112 10.29 13.46 11.79
C LEU A 112 8.77 13.46 11.67
N GLU A 113 8.15 14.56 12.08
CA GLU A 113 6.74 14.85 11.85
C GLU A 113 6.63 15.87 10.72
N ILE A 114 6.14 15.44 9.58
CA ILE A 114 5.99 16.28 8.40
C ILE A 114 4.50 16.62 8.25
N PRO A 115 4.11 17.90 8.25
CA PRO A 115 2.72 18.25 7.98
C PRO A 115 2.35 17.88 6.54
N LYS A 116 1.28 17.13 6.37
CA LYS A 116 0.73 16.71 5.08
C LYS A 116 -0.77 16.99 5.05
N LYS A 117 -1.30 17.14 3.85
CA LYS A 117 -2.73 17.22 3.60
C LYS A 117 -3.19 15.94 2.93
N LEU A 118 -4.17 15.27 3.52
CA LEU A 118 -4.82 14.13 2.89
C LEU A 118 -5.75 14.60 1.77
N GLN A 119 -5.82 13.82 0.73
CA GLN A 119 -6.86 13.84 -0.29
C GLN A 119 -7.46 12.45 -0.43
N THR A 120 -8.61 12.35 -1.06
CA THR A 120 -9.22 11.04 -1.31
C THR A 120 -8.75 10.48 -2.66
N LEU A 121 -8.82 9.16 -2.78
CA LEU A 121 -8.50 8.51 -4.05
C LEU A 121 -9.54 8.85 -5.14
N ASP A 122 -10.82 8.99 -4.76
CA ASP A 122 -11.87 9.38 -5.69
C ASP A 122 -11.69 10.81 -6.22
N GLU A 123 -11.19 11.76 -5.39
CA GLU A 123 -10.82 13.12 -5.84
C GLU A 123 -9.61 13.10 -6.76
N LEU A 124 -8.57 12.30 -6.44
CA LEU A 124 -7.37 12.22 -7.27
C LEU A 124 -7.67 11.71 -8.69
N PHE A 125 -8.71 10.90 -8.84
CA PHE A 125 -9.17 10.35 -10.11
C PHE A 125 -10.58 10.84 -10.51
N GLU A 126 -10.93 12.10 -10.17
CA GLU A 126 -12.25 12.68 -10.50
C GLU A 126 -12.57 12.68 -12.00
N ASP A 127 -11.56 12.85 -12.85
CA ASP A 127 -11.67 12.77 -14.31
C ASP A 127 -11.83 11.33 -14.85
N GLY A 128 -11.84 10.33 -13.99
CA GLY A 128 -12.00 8.92 -14.30
C GLY A 128 -10.73 8.10 -14.11
N GLY A 129 -10.92 6.88 -13.69
CA GLY A 129 -9.89 5.84 -13.54
C GLY A 129 -10.57 4.50 -13.37
N GLU A 130 -10.13 3.50 -14.12
CA GLU A 130 -10.58 2.13 -13.97
C GLU A 130 -9.36 1.23 -13.80
N PHE A 131 -9.25 0.63 -12.62
CA PHE A 131 -8.17 -0.27 -12.27
C PHE A 131 -8.76 -1.64 -11.95
N GLN A 132 -8.30 -2.67 -12.64
CA GLN A 132 -8.76 -4.04 -12.40
C GLN A 132 -8.05 -4.63 -11.15
N LEU A 133 -6.85 -4.17 -10.85
CA LEU A 133 -6.10 -4.53 -9.65
C LEU A 133 -5.69 -3.26 -8.91
N VAL A 134 -5.97 -3.22 -7.61
CA VAL A 134 -5.52 -2.17 -6.70
C VAL A 134 -4.67 -2.80 -5.61
N LYS A 135 -3.47 -2.28 -5.33
CA LYS A 135 -2.62 -2.67 -4.20
C LYS A 135 -2.52 -1.50 -3.24
N LEU A 136 -2.75 -1.77 -1.97
CA LEU A 136 -2.60 -0.83 -0.87
C LEU A 136 -1.62 -1.39 0.16
N ASP A 137 -0.53 -0.67 0.39
CA ASP A 137 0.49 -0.96 1.38
C ASP A 137 1.02 0.40 1.88
N THR A 138 0.31 0.94 2.84
CA THR A 138 0.46 2.34 3.29
C THR A 138 0.65 2.44 4.79
N GLN A 139 1.03 1.29 5.38
CA GLN A 139 1.43 1.19 6.78
C GLN A 139 0.35 1.69 7.74
N GLY A 140 -0.85 1.07 7.61
CA GLY A 140 -1.99 1.26 8.51
C GLY A 140 -3.12 2.14 7.98
N SER A 141 -2.94 2.81 6.82
CA SER A 141 -3.97 3.70 6.27
C SER A 141 -4.84 3.08 5.16
N GLU A 142 -4.70 1.79 4.91
CA GLU A 142 -5.35 1.07 3.81
C GLU A 142 -6.87 1.21 3.84
N LEU A 143 -7.50 1.01 5.01
CA LEU A 143 -8.96 1.12 5.13
C LEU A 143 -9.46 2.56 5.00
N ASP A 144 -8.68 3.55 5.45
CA ASP A 144 -9.03 4.96 5.25
C ASP A 144 -9.00 5.30 3.76
N ILE A 145 -8.00 4.81 3.03
CA ILE A 145 -7.88 5.01 1.59
C ILE A 145 -9.04 4.34 0.83
N LEU A 146 -9.44 3.12 1.25
CA LEU A 146 -10.60 2.44 0.68
C LEU A 146 -11.90 3.21 0.92
N ARG A 147 -12.08 3.84 2.10
CA ARG A 147 -13.22 4.71 2.36
C ARG A 147 -13.23 5.95 1.47
N GLY A 148 -12.07 6.57 1.26
CA GLY A 148 -11.91 7.74 0.38
C GLY A 148 -11.87 7.42 -1.12
N GLY A 149 -11.75 6.15 -1.49
CA GLY A 149 -11.71 5.66 -2.86
C GLY A 149 -12.84 4.69 -3.19
N GLU A 150 -13.99 4.81 -2.54
CA GLU A 150 -15.06 3.82 -2.64
C GLU A 150 -15.55 3.64 -4.07
N SER A 151 -15.73 4.74 -4.80
CA SER A 151 -16.22 4.72 -6.17
C SER A 151 -15.24 4.07 -7.16
N LEU A 152 -13.95 4.24 -6.91
CA LEU A 152 -12.88 3.66 -7.72
C LEU A 152 -12.62 2.20 -7.33
N CYS A 153 -12.36 1.95 -6.05
CA CYS A 153 -11.91 0.64 -5.58
C CYS A 153 -13.00 -0.43 -5.70
N LYS A 154 -14.29 -0.08 -5.53
CA LYS A 154 -15.38 -1.02 -5.73
C LYS A 154 -15.54 -1.52 -7.17
N LYS A 155 -14.90 -0.90 -8.16
CA LYS A 155 -14.89 -1.38 -9.55
C LYS A 155 -13.82 -2.44 -9.80
N ALA A 156 -12.76 -2.47 -8.98
CA ALA A 156 -11.65 -3.40 -9.14
C ALA A 156 -12.12 -4.87 -9.08
N GLU A 157 -11.43 -5.74 -9.79
CA GLU A 157 -11.65 -7.19 -9.76
C GLU A 157 -11.00 -7.82 -8.53
N ALA A 158 -9.84 -7.27 -8.15
CA ALA A 158 -9.14 -7.65 -6.92
C ALA A 158 -8.45 -6.46 -6.25
N ILE A 159 -8.28 -6.58 -4.92
CA ILE A 159 -7.56 -5.61 -4.09
C ILE A 159 -6.54 -6.38 -3.25
N ILE A 160 -5.29 -5.96 -3.31
CA ILE A 160 -4.22 -6.46 -2.44
C ILE A 160 -4.07 -5.49 -1.27
N LEU A 161 -4.15 -6.00 -0.05
CA LEU A 161 -3.90 -5.25 1.18
C LEU A 161 -2.77 -5.88 1.97
N GLU A 162 -1.86 -5.05 2.49
CA GLU A 162 -1.04 -5.44 3.61
C GLU A 162 -1.88 -5.34 4.90
N VAL A 163 -2.03 -6.44 5.62
CA VAL A 163 -2.81 -6.49 6.87
C VAL A 163 -1.92 -6.84 8.05
N SER A 164 -2.08 -6.14 9.17
CA SER A 164 -1.25 -6.29 10.37
C SER A 164 -1.89 -7.22 11.40
N TYR A 165 -1.14 -8.20 11.91
CA TYR A 165 -1.55 -9.12 12.98
C TYR A 165 -1.14 -8.62 14.38
N VAL A 166 -0.34 -7.57 14.43
CA VAL A 166 0.09 -6.87 15.65
C VAL A 166 -0.08 -5.37 15.44
N GLU A 167 -0.20 -4.62 16.50
CA GLU A 167 -0.27 -3.15 16.42
C GLU A 167 1.12 -2.58 16.08
N TYR A 168 1.50 -2.73 14.81
CA TYR A 168 2.76 -2.22 14.29
C TYR A 168 2.71 -0.69 14.15
N ASN A 169 1.60 -0.17 13.68
CA ASN A 169 1.30 1.26 13.60
C ASN A 169 0.20 1.60 14.60
N GLU A 170 0.42 2.63 15.41
CA GLU A 170 -0.44 3.02 16.53
C GLU A 170 -1.86 3.36 16.06
N GLY A 171 -2.85 2.62 16.53
CA GLY A 171 -4.27 2.80 16.18
C GLY A 171 -4.66 2.34 14.79
N ALA A 172 -3.75 1.69 14.04
CA ALA A 172 -4.07 1.13 12.73
C ALA A 172 -4.96 -0.12 12.87
N PRO A 173 -5.85 -0.39 11.89
CA PRO A 173 -6.69 -1.57 11.87
C PRO A 173 -5.86 -2.87 11.89
N LEU A 174 -6.34 -3.89 12.62
CA LEU A 174 -5.74 -5.21 12.59
C LEU A 174 -6.38 -6.09 11.51
N ALA A 175 -5.73 -7.23 11.22
CA ALA A 175 -6.11 -8.15 10.14
C ALA A 175 -7.58 -8.60 10.21
N GLU A 176 -8.12 -8.89 11.41
CA GLU A 176 -9.53 -9.27 11.58
C GLU A 176 -10.48 -8.16 11.13
N GLU A 177 -10.19 -6.90 11.53
CA GLU A 177 -10.97 -5.73 11.13
C GLU A 177 -10.88 -5.48 9.63
N ALA A 178 -9.68 -5.62 9.04
CA ALA A 178 -9.48 -5.47 7.61
C ALA A 178 -10.25 -6.54 6.80
N ILE A 179 -10.25 -7.79 7.23
CA ILE A 179 -10.96 -8.89 6.57
C ILE A 179 -12.48 -8.68 6.66
N GLU A 180 -13.00 -8.28 7.82
CA GLU A 180 -14.43 -7.98 7.99
C GLU A 180 -14.85 -6.78 7.13
N PHE A 181 -14.07 -5.71 7.14
CA PHE A 181 -14.28 -4.55 6.29
C PHE A 181 -14.34 -4.93 4.80
N MET A 182 -13.39 -5.72 4.31
CA MET A 182 -13.34 -6.13 2.91
C MET A 182 -14.55 -6.97 2.50
N LYS A 183 -15.04 -7.82 3.39
CA LYS A 183 -16.26 -8.58 3.16
C LYS A 183 -17.47 -7.66 2.99
N ASP A 184 -17.63 -6.66 3.86
CA ASP A 184 -18.72 -5.68 3.78
C ASP A 184 -18.52 -4.74 2.57
N TYR A 185 -17.29 -4.50 2.18
CA TYR A 185 -16.92 -3.71 1.02
C TYR A 185 -17.25 -4.41 -0.32
N GLY A 186 -17.52 -5.73 -0.30
CA GLY A 186 -17.95 -6.55 -1.45
C GLY A 186 -16.91 -7.55 -1.97
N TYR A 187 -15.83 -7.81 -1.20
CA TYR A 187 -14.78 -8.77 -1.52
C TYR A 187 -14.77 -9.90 -0.51
N SER A 188 -15.56 -10.94 -0.75
CA SER A 188 -15.81 -12.02 0.20
C SER A 188 -14.78 -13.16 0.16
N ASN A 189 -13.94 -13.20 -0.86
CA ASN A 189 -12.91 -14.22 -1.02
C ASN A 189 -11.52 -13.57 -0.85
N HIS A 190 -10.55 -14.32 -0.32
CA HIS A 190 -9.17 -13.88 -0.34
C HIS A 190 -8.20 -15.05 -0.39
N ILE A 191 -6.98 -14.78 -0.87
CA ILE A 191 -5.82 -15.67 -0.81
C ILE A 191 -4.65 -14.91 -0.18
N GLU A 192 -3.77 -15.66 0.45
CA GLU A 192 -2.53 -15.16 1.04
C GLU A 192 -1.40 -15.20 0.00
N ILE A 193 -0.80 -14.06 -0.28
CA ILE A 193 0.21 -13.91 -1.33
C ILE A 193 1.59 -13.46 -0.81
N GLY A 194 1.68 -13.06 0.44
CA GLY A 194 2.94 -12.66 1.10
C GLY A 194 2.87 -12.76 2.61
N GLU A 195 4.01 -12.92 3.26
CA GLU A 195 4.16 -12.93 4.72
C GLU A 195 5.37 -12.10 5.13
N HIS A 196 5.21 -11.33 6.20
CA HIS A 196 6.27 -10.50 6.77
C HIS A 196 6.57 -10.95 8.20
N TYR A 197 7.83 -11.27 8.45
CA TYR A 197 8.32 -11.70 9.75
C TYR A 197 9.03 -10.55 10.45
N SER A 198 8.70 -10.32 11.71
CA SER A 198 9.37 -9.28 12.49
C SER A 198 10.79 -9.67 12.88
N ILE A 199 11.67 -8.68 12.83
CA ILE A 199 12.99 -8.72 13.45
C ILE A 199 13.01 -8.01 14.81
N GLU A 200 11.92 -7.32 15.16
CA GLU A 200 11.78 -6.58 16.41
C GLU A 200 11.77 -7.54 17.62
N PRO A 201 12.47 -7.24 18.72
CA PRO A 201 12.63 -8.15 19.86
C PRO A 201 11.31 -8.67 20.44
N GLN A 202 10.28 -7.80 20.52
CA GLN A 202 8.97 -8.13 21.08
C GLN A 202 8.16 -9.10 20.20
N TRP A 203 8.44 -9.13 18.89
CA TRP A 203 7.73 -9.96 17.90
C TRP A 203 8.66 -10.86 17.09
N LYS A 204 9.88 -11.05 17.59
CA LYS A 204 10.92 -11.77 16.86
C LYS A 204 10.44 -13.09 16.31
N ASP A 205 10.70 -13.33 15.01
CA ASP A 205 10.35 -14.51 14.25
C ASP A 205 8.83 -14.81 14.15
N ARG A 206 7.96 -13.85 14.55
CA ARG A 206 6.51 -13.95 14.33
C ARG A 206 6.14 -13.30 13.00
N ILE A 207 5.10 -13.83 12.37
CA ILE A 207 4.40 -13.13 11.29
C ILE A 207 3.70 -11.94 11.90
N VAL A 208 4.02 -10.75 11.43
CA VAL A 208 3.43 -9.49 11.91
C VAL A 208 2.49 -8.87 10.88
N GLN A 209 2.73 -9.13 9.59
CA GLN A 209 1.90 -8.65 8.50
C GLN A 209 1.80 -9.72 7.42
N LYS A 210 0.72 -9.67 6.62
CA LYS A 210 0.53 -10.49 5.43
C LYS A 210 -0.04 -9.64 4.30
N ASP A 211 0.34 -10.02 3.08
CA ASP A 211 -0.32 -9.54 1.89
C ASP A 211 -1.49 -10.46 1.54
N LEU A 212 -2.70 -9.94 1.60
CA LEU A 212 -3.91 -10.65 1.22
C LEU A 212 -4.47 -10.07 -0.08
N CYS A 213 -4.73 -10.92 -1.05
CA CYS A 213 -5.46 -10.54 -2.26
C CYS A 213 -6.93 -10.89 -2.09
N PHE A 214 -7.78 -9.86 -1.98
CA PHE A 214 -9.23 -9.96 -1.90
C PHE A 214 -9.84 -9.88 -3.29
N TYR A 215 -10.86 -10.72 -3.57
CA TYR A 215 -11.55 -10.76 -4.87
C TYR A 215 -13.05 -11.11 -4.71
N LYS A 216 -13.82 -10.76 -5.74
CA LYS A 216 -15.28 -10.95 -5.76
C LYS A 216 -15.69 -12.39 -5.99
#